data_06c2565639a94b1176b6f2021cc6cac3
#
_entry.id   06c2565639a94b1176b6f2021cc6cac3
#
_cell.length_a   1.000
_cell.length_b   1.000
_cell.length_c   1.000
_cell.angle_alpha   90.00
_cell.angle_beta   90.00
_cell.angle_gamma   90.00
#
_symmetry.space_group_name_H-M   'P 1'
#
loop_
_entity.id
_entity.type
_entity.pdbx_description
1 polymer ?
#
loop_
_entity_poly.entity_id
_entity_poly.type
_entity_poly.pdbx_seq_one_letter_code
_entity_poly.pdbx_strand_id
1 'polypeptide(L)'
;MLKRRKFLGSAAAAAVTAPFIAGVSRSAHAQAVTLHGAVQFNDDHAFNKALLKFEELVKQYYGKPINFVLHRNSELGLEKQYFEYMAQGKAVDYGIVSPAHMSTFSKAAPFIDAPFLFRDLAHWNKVLDADLLKPIADEVAKNAEVLLIGYAGGGTRNIFVNKPVRNLAEMKGLKVRVQGAPIWSRTFSAAGMSPTVIAYNEVYNAIQNNVIAAGENEAAGVETMKFFEVAPHLAMTEHAITIRPICFSGKTYAKLPPDLQAAILRAGRKRAPTADRSNRRKTPPSWWRWRRPTS
;
A
#
# COMPACT_ATOMS: atom_id res chain seq x y z
N MET A 1 -22.27 56.29 -71.03
CA MET A 1 -23.22 55.74 -72.02
C MET A 1 -23.88 54.50 -71.48
N LEU A 2 -25.25 54.56 -71.40
CA LEU A 2 -26.23 53.45 -71.56
C LEU A 2 -26.07 52.17 -70.72
N LYS A 3 -27.08 51.59 -70.13
CA LYS A 3 -28.54 51.74 -70.09
C LYS A 3 -29.10 51.03 -68.85
N ARG A 4 -30.10 51.63 -68.22
CA ARG A 4 -31.01 51.00 -67.26
C ARG A 4 -31.79 49.85 -67.89
N ARG A 5 -32.06 48.77 -67.14
CA ARG A 5 -33.29 48.00 -67.30
C ARG A 5 -33.78 47.50 -66.00
N LYS A 6 -34.95 47.95 -65.62
CA LYS A 6 -35.80 47.42 -64.49
C LYS A 6 -36.42 46.12 -64.96
N PHE A 7 -36.54 45.16 -64.02
CA PHE A 7 -37.60 44.15 -64.12
C PHE A 7 -38.22 43.97 -62.79
N LEU A 8 -39.49 44.23 -62.74
CA LEU A 8 -40.44 43.90 -61.68
C LEU A 8 -40.83 42.41 -61.86
N GLY A 9 -41.05 41.69 -60.80
CA GLY A 9 -41.74 40.41 -60.88
C GLY A 9 -41.76 39.58 -59.57
N SER A 10 -42.89 39.64 -58.92
CA SER A 10 -43.57 38.59 -58.17
C SER A 10 -42.99 38.08 -56.83
N ALA A 11 -43.67 38.45 -55.75
CA ALA A 11 -43.65 37.85 -54.46
C ALA A 11 -44.21 36.39 -54.52
N ALA A 12 -43.44 35.42 -54.10
CA ALA A 12 -43.91 34.11 -53.74
C ALA A 12 -43.55 33.86 -52.28
N ALA A 13 -44.58 33.79 -51.43
CA ALA A 13 -44.47 33.42 -50.02
C ALA A 13 -44.08 31.94 -49.94
N ALA A 14 -42.83 31.65 -49.59
CA ALA A 14 -42.39 30.30 -49.23
C ALA A 14 -42.53 30.15 -47.71
N ALA A 15 -43.50 29.34 -47.26
CA ALA A 15 -43.60 28.89 -45.90
C ALA A 15 -42.35 28.06 -45.52
N VAL A 16 -41.51 28.63 -44.68
CA VAL A 16 -40.34 27.91 -44.11
C VAL A 16 -40.88 27.02 -43.00
N THR A 17 -41.06 25.74 -43.32
CA THR A 17 -41.21 24.71 -42.28
C THR A 17 -39.82 24.50 -41.67
N ALA A 18 -39.62 25.03 -40.45
CA ALA A 18 -38.45 24.74 -39.65
C ALA A 18 -38.44 23.25 -39.31
N PRO A 19 -37.35 22.50 -39.59
CA PRO A 19 -37.23 21.14 -39.09
C PRO A 19 -37.10 21.20 -37.57
N PHE A 20 -38.02 20.57 -36.87
CA PHE A 20 -37.91 20.29 -35.43
C PHE A 20 -36.70 19.37 -35.26
N ILE A 21 -35.55 19.94 -34.94
CA ILE A 21 -34.37 19.16 -34.52
C ILE A 21 -34.73 18.65 -33.13
N ALA A 22 -35.27 17.41 -33.09
CA ALA A 22 -35.34 16.64 -31.86
C ALA A 22 -33.90 16.53 -31.33
N GLY A 23 -33.64 17.30 -30.27
CA GLY A 23 -32.37 17.23 -29.57
C GLY A 23 -32.15 15.80 -29.09
N VAL A 24 -31.35 15.04 -29.82
CA VAL A 24 -30.79 13.81 -29.33
C VAL A 24 -29.92 14.21 -28.15
N SER A 25 -30.48 14.15 -26.93
CA SER A 25 -29.69 14.17 -25.71
C SER A 25 -28.72 13.01 -25.79
N ARG A 26 -27.52 13.27 -26.36
CA ARG A 26 -26.39 12.41 -26.14
C ARG A 26 -26.19 12.38 -24.65
N SER A 27 -26.66 11.34 -23.98
CA SER A 27 -26.18 10.96 -22.67
C SER A 27 -24.68 10.90 -22.79
N ALA A 28 -23.99 11.93 -22.31
CA ALA A 28 -22.55 11.87 -22.14
C ALA A 28 -22.35 10.69 -21.19
N HIS A 29 -21.99 9.53 -21.70
CA HIS A 29 -21.47 8.46 -20.91
C HIS A 29 -20.24 9.06 -20.20
N ALA A 30 -20.43 9.47 -18.95
CA ALA A 30 -19.32 9.91 -18.14
C ALA A 30 -18.30 8.80 -18.18
N GLN A 31 -17.13 9.11 -18.74
CA GLN A 31 -16.04 8.15 -18.85
C GLN A 31 -15.78 7.57 -17.46
N ALA A 32 -15.79 6.24 -17.34
CA ALA A 32 -15.57 5.59 -16.06
C ALA A 32 -14.24 6.04 -15.47
N VAL A 33 -14.25 6.45 -14.21
CA VAL A 33 -13.03 6.81 -13.49
C VAL A 33 -12.10 5.61 -13.47
N THR A 34 -10.83 5.82 -13.79
CA THR A 34 -9.77 4.80 -13.67
C THR A 34 -8.83 5.22 -12.56
N LEU A 35 -8.61 4.31 -11.59
CA LEU A 35 -7.67 4.51 -10.48
C LEU A 35 -6.50 3.54 -10.61
N HIS A 36 -5.30 4.06 -10.45
CA HIS A 36 -4.04 3.33 -10.53
C HIS A 36 -3.53 3.01 -9.13
N GLY A 37 -3.40 1.72 -8.82
CA GLY A 37 -2.81 1.22 -7.58
C GLY A 37 -1.38 0.76 -7.78
N ALA A 38 -0.58 0.76 -6.70
CA ALA A 38 0.76 0.20 -6.72
C ALA A 38 1.03 -0.67 -5.49
N VAL A 39 1.73 -1.78 -5.72
CA VAL A 39 2.23 -2.68 -4.68
C VAL A 39 3.55 -3.32 -5.12
N GLN A 40 4.57 -3.29 -4.23
CA GLN A 40 5.88 -3.86 -4.56
C GLN A 40 5.92 -5.39 -4.52
N PHE A 41 4.89 -6.04 -4.00
CA PHE A 41 4.83 -7.48 -3.78
C PHE A 41 4.16 -8.21 -4.94
N ASN A 42 4.40 -9.53 -5.02
CA ASN A 42 3.81 -10.43 -6.00
C ASN A 42 2.32 -10.75 -5.70
N ASP A 43 1.69 -11.48 -6.59
CA ASP A 43 0.26 -11.81 -6.54
C ASP A 43 -0.15 -12.59 -5.30
N ASP A 44 0.74 -13.43 -4.78
CA ASP A 44 0.46 -14.29 -3.62
C ASP A 44 0.54 -13.55 -2.29
N HIS A 45 1.20 -12.41 -2.27
CA HIS A 45 1.42 -11.65 -1.03
C HIS A 45 0.11 -11.10 -0.46
N ALA A 46 -0.01 -11.14 0.88
CA ALA A 46 -1.21 -10.69 1.59
C ALA A 46 -1.59 -9.22 1.30
N PHE A 47 -0.61 -8.35 1.07
CA PHE A 47 -0.86 -6.94 0.75
C PHE A 47 -1.45 -6.74 -0.64
N ASN A 48 -1.05 -7.54 -1.64
CA ASN A 48 -1.70 -7.53 -2.93
C ASN A 48 -3.17 -7.97 -2.82
N LYS A 49 -3.42 -9.07 -2.11
CA LYS A 49 -4.79 -9.56 -1.84
C LYS A 49 -5.64 -8.52 -1.08
N ALA A 50 -5.04 -7.76 -0.17
CA ALA A 50 -5.73 -6.69 0.55
C ALA A 50 -6.15 -5.54 -0.38
N LEU A 51 -5.30 -5.12 -1.32
CA LEU A 51 -5.67 -4.10 -2.32
C LEU A 51 -6.75 -4.60 -3.27
N LEU A 52 -6.67 -5.83 -3.76
CA LEU A 52 -7.73 -6.42 -4.59
C LEU A 52 -9.08 -6.45 -3.85
N LYS A 53 -9.06 -6.76 -2.54
CA LYS A 53 -10.28 -6.71 -1.72
C LYS A 53 -10.78 -5.28 -1.51
N PHE A 54 -9.89 -4.32 -1.36
CA PHE A 54 -10.25 -2.90 -1.30
C PHE A 54 -10.96 -2.47 -2.60
N GLU A 55 -10.41 -2.79 -3.77
CA GLU A 55 -11.00 -2.48 -5.07
C GLU A 55 -12.40 -3.09 -5.24
N GLU A 56 -12.55 -4.37 -4.88
CA GLU A 56 -13.85 -5.07 -4.88
C GLU A 56 -14.88 -4.33 -4.02
N LEU A 57 -14.49 -3.93 -2.80
CA LEU A 57 -15.37 -3.22 -1.88
C LEU A 57 -15.73 -1.81 -2.39
N VAL A 58 -14.78 -1.09 -3.01
CA VAL A 58 -15.08 0.21 -3.63
C VAL A 58 -16.10 0.04 -4.74
N LYS A 59 -15.93 -0.95 -5.64
CA LYS A 59 -16.92 -1.26 -6.70
C LYS A 59 -18.29 -1.54 -6.11
N GLN A 60 -18.35 -2.37 -5.06
CA GLN A 60 -19.60 -2.71 -4.38
C GLN A 60 -20.29 -1.50 -3.75
N TYR A 61 -19.54 -0.62 -3.08
CA TYR A 61 -20.10 0.53 -2.37
C TYR A 61 -20.44 1.70 -3.28
N TYR A 62 -19.69 1.88 -4.36
CA TYR A 62 -19.92 2.92 -5.34
C TYR A 62 -21.11 2.61 -6.27
N GLY A 63 -21.24 1.33 -6.68
CA GLY A 63 -22.36 0.86 -7.51
C GLY A 63 -22.44 1.46 -8.92
N LYS A 64 -21.43 2.20 -9.35
CA LYS A 64 -21.31 2.80 -10.68
C LYS A 64 -20.03 2.29 -11.37
N PRO A 65 -19.91 2.43 -12.72
CA PRO A 65 -18.72 2.01 -13.44
C PRO A 65 -17.45 2.70 -12.92
N ILE A 66 -16.45 1.90 -12.56
CA ILE A 66 -15.11 2.34 -12.14
C ILE A 66 -14.10 1.27 -12.54
N ASN A 67 -12.92 1.70 -13.00
CA ASN A 67 -11.82 0.83 -13.37
C ASN A 67 -10.68 0.95 -12.34
N PHE A 68 -10.02 -0.17 -12.08
CA PHE A 68 -8.81 -0.25 -11.28
C PHE A 68 -7.70 -0.91 -12.10
N VAL A 69 -6.50 -0.34 -12.04
CA VAL A 69 -5.28 -0.89 -12.62
C VAL A 69 -4.26 -1.02 -11.50
N LEU A 70 -4.04 -2.24 -11.02
CA LEU A 70 -3.09 -2.51 -9.93
C LEU A 70 -1.74 -2.93 -10.52
N HIS A 71 -0.74 -2.06 -10.37
CA HIS A 71 0.65 -2.31 -10.73
C HIS A 71 1.36 -3.08 -9.61
N ARG A 72 1.91 -4.25 -9.92
CA ARG A 72 2.47 -5.23 -8.98
C ARG A 72 3.97 -5.39 -9.17
N ASN A 73 4.60 -6.19 -8.31
CA ASN A 73 6.01 -6.57 -8.48
C ASN A 73 6.97 -5.39 -8.66
N SER A 74 6.71 -4.28 -7.96
CA SER A 74 7.50 -3.04 -8.10
C SER A 74 7.49 -2.41 -9.51
N GLU A 75 6.48 -2.68 -10.33
CA GLU A 75 6.34 -2.10 -11.69
C GLU A 75 6.46 -0.57 -11.69
N LEU A 76 5.86 0.10 -10.68
CA LEU A 76 5.97 1.55 -10.47
C LEU A 76 6.96 1.90 -9.34
N GLY A 77 7.95 1.04 -9.12
CA GLY A 77 8.99 1.24 -8.11
C GLY A 77 8.64 0.66 -6.73
N LEU A 78 9.48 0.99 -5.74
CA LEU A 78 9.32 0.57 -4.36
C LEU A 78 8.36 1.49 -3.59
N GLU A 79 7.97 1.08 -2.38
CA GLU A 79 6.98 1.78 -1.55
C GLU A 79 7.27 3.28 -1.38
N LYS A 80 8.54 3.65 -1.20
CA LYS A 80 8.92 5.06 -1.10
C LYS A 80 8.59 5.83 -2.38
N GLN A 81 8.89 5.26 -3.54
CA GLN A 81 8.68 5.90 -4.84
C GLN A 81 7.19 6.12 -5.12
N TYR A 82 6.37 5.07 -5.00
CA TYR A 82 4.94 5.24 -5.28
C TYR A 82 4.20 6.02 -4.18
N PHE A 83 4.72 6.10 -2.94
CA PHE A 83 4.23 7.04 -1.95
C PHE A 83 4.47 8.49 -2.38
N GLU A 84 5.66 8.78 -2.91
CA GLU A 84 5.99 10.11 -3.46
C GLU A 84 5.13 10.43 -4.69
N TYR A 85 4.80 9.46 -5.54
CA TYR A 85 3.87 9.66 -6.66
C TYR A 85 2.46 10.00 -6.17
N MET A 86 1.95 9.35 -5.14
CA MET A 86 0.66 9.70 -4.51
C MET A 86 0.69 11.12 -3.95
N ALA A 87 1.77 11.51 -3.25
CA ALA A 87 1.94 12.86 -2.72
C ALA A 87 1.96 13.94 -3.81
N GLN A 88 2.52 13.61 -4.97
CA GLN A 88 2.53 14.50 -6.13
C GLN A 88 1.20 14.49 -6.91
N GLY A 89 0.32 13.53 -6.67
CA GLY A 89 -0.91 13.31 -7.45
C GLY A 89 -0.61 12.84 -8.88
N LYS A 90 0.40 11.98 -9.05
CA LYS A 90 0.88 11.46 -10.34
C LYS A 90 0.97 9.94 -10.31
N ALA A 91 0.70 9.30 -11.43
CA ALA A 91 0.91 7.88 -11.72
C ALA A 91 0.27 6.87 -10.76
N VAL A 92 0.12 7.18 -9.48
CA VAL A 92 -0.43 6.27 -8.46
C VAL A 92 -1.47 6.98 -7.61
N ASP A 93 -2.67 6.41 -7.52
CA ASP A 93 -3.77 6.95 -6.73
C ASP A 93 -3.86 6.28 -5.36
N TYR A 94 -3.54 4.98 -5.26
CA TYR A 94 -3.60 4.23 -4.00
C TYR A 94 -2.51 3.16 -3.94
N GLY A 95 -2.19 2.72 -2.72
CA GLY A 95 -1.21 1.66 -2.50
C GLY A 95 -1.07 1.29 -1.04
N ILE A 96 -0.32 0.24 -0.75
CA ILE A 96 0.07 -0.12 0.63
C ILE A 96 1.52 0.28 0.83
N VAL A 97 1.79 1.04 1.90
CA VAL A 97 3.11 1.61 2.17
C VAL A 97 3.53 1.35 3.61
N SER A 98 4.78 0.94 3.81
CA SER A 98 5.34 0.86 5.17
C SER A 98 5.39 2.25 5.81
N PRO A 99 4.97 2.38 7.06
CA PRO A 99 5.06 3.63 7.81
C PRO A 99 6.47 4.23 7.85
N ALA A 100 7.51 3.39 7.76
CA ALA A 100 8.90 3.82 7.70
C ALA A 100 9.17 4.79 6.54
N HIS A 101 8.51 4.61 5.39
CA HIS A 101 8.69 5.45 4.20
C HIS A 101 7.97 6.81 4.28
N MET A 102 7.16 7.01 5.31
CA MET A 102 6.47 8.27 5.58
C MET A 102 7.26 9.19 6.52
N SER A 103 8.39 8.74 7.05
CA SER A 103 9.16 9.44 8.10
C SER A 103 9.69 10.83 7.70
N THR A 104 9.81 11.12 6.42
CA THR A 104 10.14 12.45 5.89
C THR A 104 8.98 13.45 6.01
N PHE A 105 7.75 12.96 6.05
CA PHE A 105 6.53 13.78 6.15
C PHE A 105 5.95 13.78 7.56
N SER A 106 6.09 12.67 8.29
CA SER A 106 5.69 12.55 9.70
C SER A 106 6.72 11.73 10.46
N LYS A 107 7.37 12.34 11.46
CA LYS A 107 8.28 11.62 12.35
C LYS A 107 7.57 10.60 13.23
N ALA A 108 6.27 10.75 13.42
CA ALA A 108 5.43 9.84 14.18
C ALA A 108 4.93 8.64 13.36
N ALA A 109 4.88 8.73 12.02
CA ALA A 109 4.36 7.65 11.19
C ALA A 109 5.01 6.28 11.48
N PRO A 110 6.33 6.15 11.70
CA PRO A 110 6.93 4.85 12.04
C PRO A 110 6.44 4.20 13.32
N PHE A 111 5.70 4.91 14.19
CA PHE A 111 5.07 4.29 15.37
C PHE A 111 3.90 3.36 15.02
N ILE A 112 3.34 3.46 13.82
CA ILE A 112 2.22 2.60 13.38
C ILE A 112 2.61 1.11 13.44
N ASP A 113 3.87 0.77 13.14
CA ASP A 113 4.40 -0.60 13.19
C ASP A 113 5.71 -0.71 14.00
N ALA A 114 5.89 0.18 14.99
CA ALA A 114 7.12 0.25 15.78
C ALA A 114 7.43 -1.07 16.49
N PRO A 115 8.72 -1.47 16.52
CA PRO A 115 9.15 -2.64 17.25
C PRO A 115 8.79 -2.56 18.75
N PHE A 116 8.29 -3.68 19.32
CA PHE A 116 7.90 -3.86 20.73
C PHE A 116 6.81 -2.92 21.26
N LEU A 117 6.16 -2.12 20.40
CA LEU A 117 5.08 -1.23 20.82
C LEU A 117 3.76 -1.98 21.07
N PHE A 118 3.42 -2.90 20.20
CA PHE A 118 2.18 -3.68 20.28
C PHE A 118 2.47 -5.09 20.80
N ARG A 119 1.77 -5.51 21.85
CA ARG A 119 1.94 -6.85 22.46
C ARG A 119 1.52 -7.98 21.53
N ASP A 120 0.39 -7.77 20.85
CA ASP A 120 -0.24 -8.76 19.98
C ASP A 120 -1.22 -8.07 19.03
N LEU A 121 -1.79 -8.84 18.09
CA LEU A 121 -2.76 -8.35 17.14
C LEU A 121 -4.05 -7.85 17.81
N ALA A 122 -4.45 -8.44 18.94
CA ALA A 122 -5.63 -7.99 19.68
C ALA A 122 -5.42 -6.60 20.29
N HIS A 123 -4.24 -6.34 20.85
CA HIS A 123 -3.86 -5.00 21.32
C HIS A 123 -3.87 -3.98 20.17
N TRP A 124 -3.24 -4.34 19.05
CA TRP A 124 -3.19 -3.47 17.89
C TRP A 124 -4.60 -3.17 17.35
N ASN A 125 -5.48 -4.18 17.29
CA ASN A 125 -6.86 -3.98 16.88
C ASN A 125 -7.62 -3.01 17.81
N LYS A 126 -7.39 -3.05 19.14
CA LYS A 126 -7.98 -2.08 20.07
C LYS A 126 -7.53 -0.65 19.79
N VAL A 127 -6.26 -0.45 19.41
CA VAL A 127 -5.73 0.86 19.02
C VAL A 127 -6.43 1.38 17.78
N LEU A 128 -6.68 0.52 16.79
CA LEU A 128 -7.44 0.89 15.60
C LEU A 128 -8.91 1.18 15.89
N ASP A 129 -9.56 0.33 16.71
CA ASP A 129 -10.98 0.50 17.05
C ASP A 129 -11.23 1.82 17.79
N ALA A 130 -10.24 2.24 18.60
CA ALA A 130 -10.26 3.50 19.33
C ALA A 130 -9.75 4.71 18.51
N ASP A 131 -9.42 4.50 17.22
CA ASP A 131 -8.90 5.52 16.29
C ASP A 131 -7.67 6.29 16.83
N LEU A 132 -6.85 5.64 17.64
CA LEU A 132 -5.69 6.28 18.29
C LEU A 132 -4.57 6.66 17.31
N LEU A 133 -4.58 6.15 16.09
CA LEU A 133 -3.64 6.51 15.03
C LEU A 133 -4.07 7.72 14.23
N LYS A 134 -5.27 8.28 14.49
CA LYS A 134 -5.79 9.45 13.76
C LYS A 134 -4.85 10.65 13.76
N PRO A 135 -4.21 11.06 14.87
CA PRO A 135 -3.29 12.20 14.84
C PRO A 135 -2.11 12.00 13.88
N ILE A 136 -1.59 10.75 13.77
CA ILE A 136 -0.54 10.41 12.81
C ILE A 136 -1.07 10.47 11.37
N ALA A 137 -2.26 9.93 11.13
CA ALA A 137 -2.91 9.97 9.82
C ALA A 137 -3.18 11.41 9.36
N ASP A 138 -3.64 12.27 10.26
CA ASP A 138 -3.88 13.69 10.00
C ASP A 138 -2.57 14.44 9.69
N GLU A 139 -1.46 14.13 10.38
CA GLU A 139 -0.15 14.72 10.11
C GLU A 139 0.37 14.31 8.73
N VAL A 140 0.25 13.04 8.36
CA VAL A 140 0.62 12.54 7.02
C VAL A 140 -0.24 13.19 5.95
N ALA A 141 -1.55 13.28 6.17
CA ALA A 141 -2.47 13.93 5.23
C ALA A 141 -2.12 15.41 5.02
N LYS A 142 -1.78 16.11 6.10
CA LYS A 142 -1.39 17.53 6.05
C LYS A 142 -0.06 17.75 5.31
N ASN A 143 0.95 16.93 5.58
CA ASN A 143 2.31 17.18 5.13
C ASN A 143 2.64 16.52 3.79
N ALA A 144 2.01 15.38 3.48
CA ALA A 144 2.22 14.61 2.25
C ALA A 144 1.05 14.70 1.26
N GLU A 145 -0.10 15.25 1.67
CA GLU A 145 -1.34 15.19 0.90
C GLU A 145 -1.71 13.73 0.52
N VAL A 146 -1.42 12.78 1.41
CA VAL A 146 -1.76 11.36 1.29
C VAL A 146 -2.64 10.95 2.46
N LEU A 147 -3.80 10.38 2.16
CA LEU A 147 -4.76 9.91 3.15
C LEU A 147 -4.43 8.48 3.57
N LEU A 148 -4.39 8.20 4.86
CA LEU A 148 -4.35 6.84 5.39
C LEU A 148 -5.80 6.36 5.58
N ILE A 149 -6.34 5.63 4.60
CA ILE A 149 -7.77 5.31 4.53
C ILE A 149 -8.13 3.99 5.21
N GLY A 150 -7.14 3.21 5.61
CA GLY A 150 -7.31 1.91 6.27
C GLY A 150 -5.98 1.25 6.55
N TYR A 151 -6.04 0.02 7.09
CA TYR A 151 -4.84 -0.72 7.47
C TYR A 151 -4.95 -2.18 7.08
N ALA A 152 -3.83 -2.77 6.67
CA ALA A 152 -3.70 -4.19 6.34
C ALA A 152 -2.46 -4.80 6.99
N GLY A 153 -2.46 -6.13 7.15
CA GLY A 153 -1.35 -6.86 7.75
C GLY A 153 -1.79 -7.68 8.95
N GLY A 154 -0.90 -7.89 9.90
CA GLY A 154 -1.14 -8.65 11.12
C GLY A 154 -0.15 -9.81 11.35
N GLY A 155 0.81 -10.02 10.44
CA GLY A 155 1.86 -11.00 10.60
C GLY A 155 2.92 -10.56 11.61
N THR A 156 3.35 -11.45 12.51
CA THR A 156 4.41 -11.18 13.47
C THR A 156 5.77 -11.24 12.78
N ARG A 157 6.60 -10.22 13.01
CA ARG A 157 7.92 -10.09 12.42
C ARG A 157 8.98 -10.75 13.28
N ASN A 158 9.89 -11.44 12.61
CA ASN A 158 11.00 -12.17 13.19
C ASN A 158 12.29 -11.89 12.41
N ILE A 159 13.44 -12.20 12.99
CA ILE A 159 14.72 -12.09 12.29
C ILE A 159 14.97 -13.38 11.51
N PHE A 160 15.18 -13.27 10.19
CA PHE A 160 15.74 -14.33 9.37
C PHE A 160 17.25 -14.10 9.17
N VAL A 161 18.04 -15.16 9.20
CA VAL A 161 19.50 -15.04 9.30
C VAL A 161 20.21 -16.24 8.65
N ASN A 162 21.42 -16.02 8.11
CA ASN A 162 22.19 -17.04 7.40
C ASN A 162 22.89 -18.07 8.30
N LYS A 163 22.88 -17.90 9.63
CA LYS A 163 23.40 -18.84 10.63
C LYS A 163 22.44 -18.96 11.83
N PRO A 164 22.44 -20.08 12.57
CA PRO A 164 21.61 -20.21 13.75
C PRO A 164 21.90 -19.11 14.78
N VAL A 165 20.82 -18.52 15.34
CA VAL A 165 20.87 -17.54 16.43
C VAL A 165 19.81 -17.91 17.45
N ARG A 166 20.21 -18.13 18.72
CA ARG A 166 19.35 -18.65 19.79
C ARG A 166 19.14 -17.68 20.94
N ASN A 167 20.00 -16.67 21.02
CA ASN A 167 19.97 -15.69 22.12
C ASN A 167 20.55 -14.35 21.66
N LEU A 168 20.39 -13.33 22.48
CA LEU A 168 20.81 -11.95 22.17
C LEU A 168 22.34 -11.84 21.98
N ALA A 169 23.15 -12.65 22.70
CA ALA A 169 24.59 -12.60 22.59
C ALA A 169 25.06 -13.04 21.18
N GLU A 170 24.36 -14.04 20.61
CA GLU A 170 24.67 -14.54 19.25
C GLU A 170 24.24 -13.55 18.15
N MET A 171 23.41 -12.56 18.46
CA MET A 171 23.01 -11.46 17.54
C MET A 171 24.10 -10.38 17.46
N LYS A 172 24.95 -10.29 18.47
CA LYS A 172 25.93 -9.19 18.56
C LYS A 172 26.83 -9.11 17.33
N GLY A 173 26.91 -7.91 16.76
CA GLY A 173 27.74 -7.63 15.59
C GLY A 173 27.18 -8.13 14.25
N LEU A 174 26.05 -8.86 14.23
CA LEU A 174 25.45 -9.28 12.97
C LEU A 174 24.94 -8.07 12.18
N LYS A 175 25.32 -8.00 10.92
CA LYS A 175 24.78 -7.01 9.99
C LYS A 175 23.35 -7.39 9.64
N VAL A 176 22.37 -6.56 9.97
CA VAL A 176 20.96 -6.77 9.69
C VAL A 176 20.41 -5.68 8.79
N ARG A 177 19.68 -6.09 7.76
CA ARG A 177 18.91 -5.13 6.96
C ARG A 177 17.72 -4.61 7.75
N VAL A 178 17.52 -3.31 7.70
CA VAL A 178 16.35 -2.64 8.26
C VAL A 178 15.67 -1.72 7.23
N GLN A 179 14.44 -1.31 7.53
CA GLN A 179 13.72 -0.28 6.79
C GLN A 179 14.29 1.11 7.11
N GLY A 180 14.03 2.08 6.24
CA GLY A 180 14.63 3.43 6.29
C GLY A 180 14.07 4.36 7.37
N ALA A 181 13.65 3.87 8.54
CA ALA A 181 13.22 4.68 9.67
C ALA A 181 14.18 4.55 10.87
N PRO A 182 14.54 5.66 11.55
CA PRO A 182 15.48 5.65 12.67
C PRO A 182 15.10 4.69 13.80
N ILE A 183 13.81 4.50 14.07
CA ILE A 183 13.36 3.60 15.14
C ILE A 183 13.80 2.15 14.90
N TRP A 184 13.78 1.67 13.65
CA TRP A 184 14.24 0.32 13.29
C TRP A 184 15.75 0.17 13.51
N SER A 185 16.56 1.14 13.03
CA SER A 185 18.00 1.11 13.25
C SER A 185 18.35 1.16 14.73
N ARG A 186 17.70 2.02 15.51
CA ARG A 186 17.94 2.13 16.96
C ARG A 186 17.58 0.86 17.70
N THR A 187 16.47 0.20 17.35
CA THR A 187 16.05 -1.05 17.96
C THR A 187 17.08 -2.15 17.79
N PHE A 188 17.55 -2.36 16.55
CA PHE A 188 18.52 -3.43 16.30
C PHE A 188 19.94 -3.08 16.78
N SER A 189 20.31 -1.79 16.80
CA SER A 189 21.55 -1.34 17.47
C SER A 189 21.50 -1.62 18.98
N ALA A 190 20.37 -1.38 19.63
CA ALA A 190 20.19 -1.69 21.06
C ALA A 190 20.28 -3.19 21.35
N ALA A 191 19.90 -4.05 20.40
CA ALA A 191 20.10 -5.50 20.44
C ALA A 191 21.56 -5.93 20.14
N GLY A 192 22.49 -4.96 19.94
CA GLY A 192 23.88 -5.23 19.65
C GLY A 192 24.17 -5.60 18.19
N MET A 193 23.19 -5.53 17.30
CA MET A 193 23.35 -5.78 15.86
C MET A 193 23.90 -4.54 15.14
N SER A 194 24.31 -4.71 13.89
CA SER A 194 24.76 -3.64 12.98
C SER A 194 23.72 -3.40 11.89
N PRO A 195 22.73 -2.52 12.11
CA PRO A 195 21.67 -2.29 11.13
C PRO A 195 22.18 -1.52 9.91
N THR A 196 21.72 -1.94 8.74
CA THR A 196 22.02 -1.31 7.45
C THR A 196 20.71 -1.11 6.68
N VAL A 197 20.50 0.09 6.17
CA VAL A 197 19.32 0.39 5.33
C VAL A 197 19.61 -0.03 3.90
N ILE A 198 18.86 -1.02 3.42
CA ILE A 198 18.96 -1.56 2.05
C ILE A 198 17.54 -1.64 1.46
N ALA A 199 17.40 -1.40 0.16
CA ALA A 199 16.14 -1.54 -0.56
C ALA A 199 15.61 -2.98 -0.46
N TYR A 200 14.29 -3.14 -0.38
CA TYR A 200 13.69 -4.44 -0.07
C TYR A 200 13.99 -5.51 -1.14
N ASN A 201 14.02 -5.13 -2.41
CA ASN A 201 14.34 -6.01 -3.53
C ASN A 201 15.82 -6.39 -3.62
N GLU A 202 16.70 -5.71 -2.87
CA GLU A 202 18.14 -6.00 -2.83
C GLU A 202 18.52 -6.94 -1.68
N VAL A 203 17.61 -7.24 -0.75
CA VAL A 203 17.89 -8.01 0.47
C VAL A 203 18.39 -9.42 0.16
N TYR A 204 17.76 -10.12 -0.79
CA TYR A 204 18.18 -11.45 -1.20
C TYR A 204 19.65 -11.47 -1.64
N ASN A 205 19.99 -10.61 -2.59
CA ASN A 205 21.34 -10.50 -3.13
C ASN A 205 22.36 -10.04 -2.08
N ALA A 206 21.95 -9.11 -1.19
CA ALA A 206 22.83 -8.64 -0.12
C ALA A 206 23.19 -9.74 0.88
N ILE A 207 22.28 -10.65 1.20
CA ILE A 207 22.56 -11.83 2.04
C ILE A 207 23.40 -12.85 1.26
N GLN A 208 23.03 -13.17 0.03
CA GLN A 208 23.74 -14.13 -0.81
C GLN A 208 25.21 -13.74 -0.99
N ASN A 209 25.48 -12.45 -1.14
CA ASN A 209 26.84 -11.90 -1.29
C ASN A 209 27.53 -11.55 0.05
N ASN A 210 26.96 -11.96 1.19
CA ASN A 210 27.49 -11.70 2.53
C ASN A 210 27.71 -10.21 2.87
N VAL A 211 27.01 -9.28 2.21
CA VAL A 211 26.99 -7.84 2.56
C VAL A 211 26.29 -7.66 3.91
N ILE A 212 25.23 -8.42 4.15
CA ILE A 212 24.51 -8.54 5.41
C ILE A 212 24.33 -10.04 5.76
N ALA A 213 24.09 -10.32 7.04
CA ALA A 213 23.86 -11.68 7.53
C ALA A 213 22.39 -11.97 7.81
N ALA A 214 21.56 -10.93 7.98
CA ALA A 214 20.20 -11.04 8.46
C ALA A 214 19.29 -9.98 7.87
N GLY A 215 18.00 -10.26 7.92
CA GLY A 215 16.91 -9.31 7.75
C GLY A 215 15.79 -9.62 8.72
N GLU A 216 14.69 -8.87 8.64
CA GLU A 216 13.54 -9.08 9.49
C GLU A 216 12.25 -8.97 8.67
N ASN A 217 11.31 -9.89 8.92
CA ASN A 217 10.01 -9.87 8.26
C ASN A 217 9.03 -10.85 8.94
N GLU A 218 7.77 -10.80 8.53
CA GLU A 218 6.81 -11.87 8.82
C GLU A 218 7.08 -13.10 7.93
N ALA A 219 6.66 -14.28 8.40
CA ALA A 219 6.96 -15.54 7.72
C ALA A 219 6.48 -15.59 6.26
N ALA A 220 5.31 -15.04 5.97
CA ALA A 220 4.79 -14.97 4.60
C ALA A 220 5.68 -14.13 3.68
N GLY A 221 6.26 -13.04 4.17
CA GLY A 221 7.21 -12.23 3.42
C GLY A 221 8.53 -12.95 3.18
N VAL A 222 9.03 -13.70 4.18
CA VAL A 222 10.24 -14.55 4.02
C VAL A 222 10.01 -15.61 2.95
N GLU A 223 8.82 -16.24 2.94
CA GLU A 223 8.45 -17.26 1.95
C GLU A 223 8.30 -16.68 0.53
N THR A 224 7.48 -15.63 0.37
CA THR A 224 7.18 -15.05 -0.95
C THR A 224 8.40 -14.41 -1.63
N MET A 225 9.33 -13.87 -0.82
CA MET A 225 10.59 -13.29 -1.30
C MET A 225 11.75 -14.30 -1.35
N LYS A 226 11.49 -15.56 -1.02
CA LYS A 226 12.46 -16.66 -1.01
C LYS A 226 13.70 -16.39 -0.13
N PHE A 227 13.56 -15.52 0.87
CA PHE A 227 14.69 -15.21 1.75
C PHE A 227 15.23 -16.44 2.50
N PHE A 228 14.38 -17.48 2.69
CA PHE A 228 14.80 -18.75 3.30
C PHE A 228 15.90 -19.49 2.52
N GLU A 229 16.06 -19.23 1.22
CA GLU A 229 17.12 -19.86 0.41
C GLU A 229 18.51 -19.34 0.81
N VAL A 230 18.62 -18.06 1.20
CA VAL A 230 19.89 -17.40 1.56
C VAL A 230 20.05 -17.16 3.06
N ALA A 231 18.95 -17.24 3.82
CA ALA A 231 18.90 -17.08 5.28
C ALA A 231 17.90 -18.09 5.89
N PRO A 232 18.28 -19.39 5.97
CA PRO A 232 17.37 -20.49 6.31
C PRO A 232 17.00 -20.58 7.80
N HIS A 233 17.54 -19.72 8.64
CA HIS A 233 17.29 -19.72 10.08
C HIS A 233 16.39 -18.55 10.46
N LEU A 234 15.41 -18.82 11.32
CA LEU A 234 14.52 -17.80 11.85
C LEU A 234 14.67 -17.69 13.37
N ALA A 235 15.10 -16.53 13.86
CA ALA A 235 15.06 -16.23 15.30
C ALA A 235 13.71 -15.61 15.63
N MET A 236 12.92 -16.29 16.46
CA MET A 236 11.55 -15.89 16.85
C MET A 236 11.59 -14.74 17.86
N THR A 237 11.95 -13.59 17.38
CA THR A 237 12.05 -12.37 18.19
C THR A 237 10.70 -11.71 18.44
N GLU A 238 9.72 -11.99 17.59
CA GLU A 238 8.35 -11.44 17.67
C GLU A 238 8.33 -9.94 17.96
N HIS A 239 9.29 -9.22 17.38
CA HIS A 239 9.62 -7.84 17.74
C HIS A 239 8.63 -6.81 17.19
N ALA A 240 7.83 -7.15 16.18
CA ALA A 240 6.82 -6.24 15.66
C ALA A 240 5.66 -7.00 15.00
N ILE A 241 4.55 -6.29 14.81
CA ILE A 241 3.43 -6.75 13.99
C ILE A 241 3.46 -5.95 12.70
N THR A 242 3.46 -6.63 11.54
CA THR A 242 3.42 -5.96 10.25
C THR A 242 2.06 -5.34 10.02
N ILE A 243 1.99 -4.02 10.14
CA ILE A 243 0.81 -3.23 9.85
C ILE A 243 1.19 -2.15 8.87
N ARG A 244 0.42 -2.05 7.79
CA ARG A 244 0.65 -1.04 6.76
C ARG A 244 -0.63 -0.30 6.43
N PRO A 245 -0.57 1.03 6.35
CA PRO A 245 -1.67 1.83 5.85
C PRO A 245 -1.98 1.52 4.39
N ILE A 246 -3.26 1.48 4.06
CA ILE A 246 -3.75 1.69 2.71
C ILE A 246 -3.74 3.20 2.51
N CYS A 247 -2.91 3.66 1.61
CA CYS A 247 -2.69 5.07 1.29
C CYS A 247 -3.49 5.45 0.05
N PHE A 248 -3.99 6.67 0.01
CA PHE A 248 -4.69 7.24 -1.14
C PHE A 248 -4.22 8.66 -1.40
N SER A 249 -3.94 9.04 -2.65
CA SER A 249 -3.56 10.40 -3.04
C SER A 249 -4.67 11.39 -2.69
N GLY A 250 -4.38 12.35 -1.81
CA GLY A 250 -5.31 13.42 -1.45
C GLY A 250 -5.68 14.30 -2.65
N LYS A 251 -4.72 14.52 -3.55
CA LYS A 251 -4.94 15.29 -4.79
C LYS A 251 -5.90 14.61 -5.75
N THR A 252 -5.78 13.28 -5.91
CA THR A 252 -6.75 12.51 -6.69
C THR A 252 -8.08 12.48 -5.96
N TYR A 253 -8.09 12.15 -4.66
CA TYR A 253 -9.28 12.05 -3.85
C TYR A 253 -10.17 13.30 -3.94
N ALA A 254 -9.58 14.49 -3.84
CA ALA A 254 -10.32 15.77 -3.89
C ALA A 254 -11.04 16.02 -5.23
N LYS A 255 -10.62 15.35 -6.32
CA LYS A 255 -11.24 15.48 -7.65
C LYS A 255 -12.33 14.45 -7.92
N LEU A 256 -12.47 13.44 -7.05
CA LEU A 256 -13.46 12.38 -7.23
C LEU A 256 -14.87 12.85 -6.85
N PRO A 257 -15.91 12.24 -7.44
CA PRO A 257 -17.30 12.49 -7.00
C PRO A 257 -17.49 12.13 -5.52
N PRO A 258 -18.35 12.89 -4.79
CA PRO A 258 -18.55 12.68 -3.33
C PRO A 258 -18.98 11.27 -2.94
N ASP A 259 -19.78 10.60 -3.74
CA ASP A 259 -20.22 9.22 -3.52
C ASP A 259 -19.07 8.23 -3.71
N LEU A 260 -18.16 8.46 -4.65
CA LEU A 260 -16.94 7.65 -4.80
C LEU A 260 -15.97 7.89 -3.64
N GLN A 261 -15.79 9.14 -3.20
CA GLN A 261 -15.01 9.48 -2.01
C GLN A 261 -15.51 8.71 -0.78
N ALA A 262 -16.83 8.70 -0.55
CA ALA A 262 -17.45 7.96 0.55
C ALA A 262 -17.24 6.45 0.43
N ALA A 263 -17.35 5.89 -0.79
CA ALA A 263 -17.11 4.48 -1.05
C ALA A 263 -15.66 4.06 -0.74
N ILE A 264 -14.68 4.88 -1.14
CA ILE A 264 -13.24 4.67 -0.88
C ILE A 264 -12.97 4.63 0.63
N LEU A 265 -13.43 5.63 1.38
CA LEU A 265 -13.22 5.65 2.84
C LEU A 265 -13.91 4.48 3.54
N ARG A 266 -15.12 4.12 3.11
CA ARG A 266 -15.85 2.97 3.65
C ARG A 266 -15.13 1.66 3.37
N ALA A 267 -14.59 1.48 2.17
CA ALA A 267 -13.83 0.29 1.78
C ALA A 267 -12.52 0.18 2.57
N GLY A 268 -11.78 1.27 2.72
CA GLY A 268 -10.52 1.30 3.46
C GLY A 268 -10.69 0.96 4.94
N ARG A 269 -11.77 1.42 5.58
CA ARG A 269 -12.07 1.12 6.99
C ARG A 269 -12.46 -0.35 7.24
N LYS A 270 -12.91 -1.06 6.20
CA LYS A 270 -13.26 -2.46 6.34
C LYS A 270 -11.98 -3.30 6.35
N ARG A 271 -11.62 -3.79 7.53
CA ARG A 271 -10.43 -4.62 7.70
C ARG A 271 -10.45 -5.81 6.76
N ALA A 272 -9.39 -5.97 5.97
CA ALA A 272 -9.13 -7.23 5.30
C ALA A 272 -8.97 -8.32 6.38
N PRO A 273 -9.45 -9.56 6.14
CA PRO A 273 -9.19 -10.67 7.06
C PRO A 273 -7.68 -10.75 7.29
N THR A 274 -7.26 -10.60 8.55
CA THR A 274 -5.86 -10.68 8.90
C THR A 274 -5.30 -12.04 8.52
N ALA A 275 -4.12 -12.08 7.91
CA ALA A 275 -3.40 -13.30 7.54
C ALA A 275 -3.16 -14.26 8.73
N ASP A 276 -3.39 -13.81 9.96
CA ASP A 276 -3.19 -14.56 11.21
C ASP A 276 -4.08 -15.81 11.33
N ARG A 277 -5.28 -15.83 10.74
CA ARG A 277 -6.12 -17.05 10.76
C ARG A 277 -5.58 -18.18 9.89
N SER A 278 -4.79 -17.88 8.86
CA SER A 278 -4.15 -18.88 8.00
C SER A 278 -2.83 -19.41 8.58
N ASN A 279 -2.12 -18.60 9.37
CA ASN A 279 -0.83 -18.98 9.97
C ASN A 279 -0.97 -19.90 11.19
N ARG A 280 -2.07 -19.85 11.97
CA ARG A 280 -2.26 -20.73 13.14
C ARG A 280 -2.61 -22.18 12.80
N ARG A 281 -2.98 -22.49 11.55
CA ARG A 281 -3.40 -23.84 11.13
C ARG A 281 -2.55 -24.50 10.06
N LYS A 282 -1.56 -23.81 9.50
CA LYS A 282 -0.60 -24.46 8.61
C LYS A 282 0.56 -24.96 9.45
N THR A 283 0.73 -26.27 9.47
CA THR A 283 1.99 -26.92 9.90
C THR A 283 3.13 -26.14 9.23
N PRO A 284 4.14 -25.68 9.97
CA PRO A 284 5.27 -25.00 9.37
C PRO A 284 5.79 -25.82 8.20
N PRO A 285 6.18 -25.20 7.06
CA PRO A 285 6.76 -25.92 5.95
C PRO A 285 7.90 -26.81 6.42
N SER A 286 8.17 -27.92 5.74
CA SER A 286 9.17 -28.93 6.16
C SER A 286 10.59 -28.38 6.37
N TRP A 287 10.93 -27.22 5.76
CA TRP A 287 12.15 -26.47 6.00
C TRP A 287 12.14 -25.66 7.31
N TRP A 288 10.97 -25.49 7.98
CA TRP A 288 10.77 -24.82 9.26
C TRP A 288 11.13 -25.75 10.43
N ARG A 289 12.36 -26.26 10.53
CA ARG A 289 12.77 -27.04 11.70
C ARG A 289 13.22 -26.12 12.83
N TRP A 290 12.26 -25.73 13.67
CA TRP A 290 12.55 -25.19 14.99
C TRP A 290 12.68 -26.33 15.99
N ARG A 291 13.85 -26.48 16.58
CA ARG A 291 13.96 -27.14 17.87
C ARG A 291 13.75 -26.06 18.94
N ARG A 292 12.64 -26.13 19.69
CA ARG A 292 12.55 -25.41 20.95
C ARG A 292 13.74 -25.86 21.80
N PRO A 293 14.42 -24.96 22.56
CA PRO A 293 15.37 -25.40 23.57
C PRO A 293 14.60 -26.31 24.53
N THR A 294 15.07 -27.53 24.73
CA THR A 294 14.68 -28.35 25.88
C THR A 294 15.17 -27.59 27.10
N SER A 295 14.23 -27.30 28.00
CA SER A 295 14.44 -26.70 29.33
C SER A 295 15.64 -27.27 30.05
#